data_de694ce7422323d65f7080ab2387c091
#
_entry.id   de694ce7422323d65f7080ab2387c091
#
_cell.length_a   1.000
_cell.length_b   1.000
_cell.length_c   1.000
_cell.angle_alpha   90.00
_cell.angle_beta   90.00
_cell.angle_gamma   90.00
#
_symmetry.space_group_name_H-M   'P 1'
#
loop_
_entity.id
_entity.type
_entity.pdbx_description
1 polymer ?
#
loop_
_entity_poly.entity_id
_entity_poly.type
_entity_poly.pdbx_seq_one_letter_code
_entity_poly.pdbx_strand_id
1 'polypeptide(L)'
;YTFSYYMSSLITTHEIADAVGGNFTTGARNEYLQYSDWGWAFDPDGLQYYLEMIYDRYQRPLMVVENGLGAFDTVEEDGTIHDDYRIDYYRDHILAMDKAINNGVDLIAYTTWGCIDLVSAGTGEMRKRYGFIYVDKHDDGTGTMKRSPKDSFYWYQKVIQSNGQDLD
;
A
#
# COMPACT_ATOMS: atom_id res chain seq x y z
N TYR A 1 4.51 -14.71 13.12
CA TYR A 1 3.47 -14.81 12.09
C TYR A 1 3.63 -13.68 11.10
N THR A 2 3.67 -13.99 9.80
CA THR A 2 3.89 -13.00 8.74
C THR A 2 2.76 -13.04 7.72
N PHE A 3 2.39 -11.88 7.17
CA PHE A 3 1.33 -11.76 6.17
C PHE A 3 1.51 -10.51 5.31
N SER A 4 0.90 -10.51 4.12
CA SER A 4 0.75 -9.35 3.27
C SER A 4 -0.64 -8.74 3.49
N TYR A 5 -0.72 -7.41 3.56
CA TYR A 5 -1.99 -6.69 3.64
C TYR A 5 -2.05 -5.61 2.56
N TYR A 6 -3.08 -5.63 1.75
CA TYR A 6 -3.30 -4.61 0.72
C TYR A 6 -4.66 -3.94 0.81
N MET A 7 -5.69 -4.72 1.19
CA MET A 7 -7.06 -4.23 1.24
C MET A 7 -7.96 -5.24 1.95
N SER A 8 -9.16 -4.81 2.34
CA SER A 8 -10.27 -5.68 2.69
C SER A 8 -11.16 -5.96 1.47
N SER A 9 -11.97 -7.00 1.55
CA SER A 9 -12.92 -7.37 0.51
C SER A 9 -14.31 -7.59 1.11
N LEU A 10 -15.33 -6.97 0.51
CA LEU A 10 -16.72 -7.18 0.91
C LEU A 10 -17.29 -8.38 0.16
N ILE A 11 -17.61 -9.43 0.90
CA ILE A 11 -18.23 -10.65 0.35
C ILE A 11 -19.73 -10.60 0.54
N THR A 12 -20.48 -10.95 -0.48
CA THR A 12 -21.95 -10.98 -0.47
C THR A 12 -22.49 -12.21 -1.19
N THR A 13 -23.69 -12.65 -0.80
CA THR A 13 -24.46 -13.68 -1.51
C THR A 13 -25.39 -13.09 -2.58
N HIS A 14 -25.48 -11.77 -2.67
CA HIS A 14 -26.26 -11.07 -3.69
C HIS A 14 -25.46 -10.92 -4.98
N GLU A 15 -26.16 -10.65 -6.08
CA GLU A 15 -25.51 -10.30 -7.34
C GLU A 15 -24.70 -9.01 -7.19
N ILE A 16 -23.45 -9.04 -7.68
CA ILE A 16 -22.53 -7.90 -7.61
C ILE A 16 -22.58 -7.14 -8.92
N ALA A 17 -23.18 -5.94 -8.89
CA ALA A 17 -23.25 -5.07 -10.05
C ALA A 17 -21.95 -4.30 -10.32
N ASP A 18 -21.18 -3.98 -9.26
CA ASP A 18 -19.91 -3.25 -9.32
C ASP A 18 -18.85 -4.05 -8.55
N ALA A 19 -18.17 -4.94 -9.25
CA ALA A 19 -17.12 -5.79 -8.68
C ALA A 19 -15.81 -5.02 -8.62
N VAL A 20 -15.20 -5.03 -7.45
CA VAL A 20 -13.88 -4.44 -7.20
C VAL A 20 -12.96 -5.48 -6.58
N GLY A 21 -11.66 -5.28 -6.61
CA GLY A 21 -10.73 -6.17 -5.92
C GLY A 21 -9.34 -6.19 -6.49
N GLY A 22 -8.47 -6.92 -5.79
CA GLY A 22 -7.08 -7.11 -6.16
C GLY A 22 -6.84 -8.26 -7.14
N ASN A 23 -5.60 -8.66 -7.26
CA ASN A 23 -5.17 -9.67 -8.25
C ASN A 23 -5.79 -11.06 -8.05
N PHE A 24 -6.20 -11.39 -6.83
CA PHE A 24 -6.64 -12.74 -6.46
C PHE A 24 -8.06 -12.82 -5.90
N THR A 25 -8.66 -11.67 -5.58
CA THR A 25 -9.99 -11.61 -4.96
C THR A 25 -10.82 -10.52 -5.61
N THR A 26 -12.08 -10.83 -5.86
CA THR A 26 -13.09 -9.85 -6.24
C THR A 26 -14.17 -9.84 -5.17
N GLY A 27 -14.76 -8.68 -4.92
CA GLY A 27 -15.85 -8.49 -3.98
C GLY A 27 -16.77 -7.36 -4.41
N ALA A 28 -17.81 -7.11 -3.63
CA ALA A 28 -18.64 -5.93 -3.83
C ALA A 28 -17.90 -4.68 -3.37
N ARG A 29 -18.21 -3.53 -3.97
CA ARG A 29 -17.69 -2.25 -3.51
C ARG A 29 -18.25 -1.91 -2.12
N ASN A 30 -17.39 -1.55 -1.19
CA ASN A 30 -17.78 -0.96 0.07
C ASN A 30 -17.86 0.57 -0.10
N GLU A 31 -19.07 1.13 -0.02
CA GLU A 31 -19.34 2.56 -0.24
C GLU A 31 -18.70 3.49 0.81
N TYR A 32 -18.21 2.95 1.91
CA TYR A 32 -17.52 3.70 2.96
C TYR A 32 -16.01 3.81 2.76
N LEU A 33 -15.45 3.12 1.74
CA LEU A 33 -14.01 3.11 1.48
C LEU A 33 -13.68 3.82 0.16
N GLN A 34 -12.51 4.40 0.10
CA GLN A 34 -11.90 4.91 -1.13
C GLN A 34 -11.21 3.75 -1.87
N TYR A 35 -11.01 3.92 -3.17
CA TYR A 35 -10.42 2.91 -4.03
C TYR A 35 -9.36 3.51 -4.96
N SER A 36 -8.31 2.75 -5.23
CA SER A 36 -7.33 3.07 -6.28
C SER A 36 -7.94 2.90 -7.68
N ASP A 37 -7.22 3.39 -8.70
CA ASP A 37 -7.58 3.21 -10.12
C ASP A 37 -7.70 1.73 -10.52
N TRP A 38 -7.11 0.82 -9.78
CA TRP A 38 -7.20 -0.63 -9.99
C TRP A 38 -8.25 -1.32 -9.08
N GLY A 39 -9.12 -0.56 -8.43
CA GLY A 39 -10.20 -1.09 -7.59
C GLY A 39 -9.73 -1.66 -6.25
N TRP A 40 -8.58 -1.27 -5.74
CA TRP A 40 -8.11 -1.67 -4.42
C TRP A 40 -8.63 -0.74 -3.35
N ALA A 41 -9.30 -1.29 -2.35
CA ALA A 41 -9.82 -0.53 -1.23
C ALA A 41 -8.72 0.01 -0.33
N PHE A 42 -8.81 1.27 0.09
CA PHE A 42 -7.96 1.85 1.12
C PHE A 42 -8.63 1.60 2.48
N ASP A 43 -8.11 0.64 3.24
CA ASP A 43 -8.72 0.22 4.49
C ASP A 43 -7.65 0.03 5.59
N PRO A 44 -7.13 1.13 6.14
CA PRO A 44 -6.19 1.08 7.26
C PRO A 44 -6.83 0.50 8.54
N ASP A 45 -8.12 0.76 8.78
CA ASP A 45 -8.83 0.19 9.94
C ASP A 45 -8.95 -1.34 9.81
N GLY A 46 -9.08 -1.86 8.60
CA GLY A 46 -9.03 -3.30 8.32
C GLY A 46 -7.67 -3.92 8.69
N LEU A 47 -6.57 -3.21 8.47
CA LEU A 47 -5.24 -3.64 8.91
C LEU A 47 -5.16 -3.72 10.44
N GLN A 48 -5.61 -2.66 11.14
CA GLN A 48 -5.66 -2.65 12.61
C GLN A 48 -6.47 -3.84 13.13
N TYR A 49 -7.69 -4.01 12.63
CA TYR A 49 -8.57 -5.11 13.02
C TYR A 49 -7.92 -6.49 12.81
N TYR A 50 -7.28 -6.68 11.65
CA TYR A 50 -6.62 -7.96 11.35
C TYR A 50 -5.44 -8.23 12.29
N LEU A 51 -4.62 -7.23 12.56
CA LEU A 51 -3.50 -7.34 13.51
C LEU A 51 -3.98 -7.76 14.90
N GLU A 52 -5.00 -7.07 15.43
CA GLU A 52 -5.57 -7.37 16.76
C GLU A 52 -6.20 -8.77 16.79
N MET A 53 -6.99 -9.12 15.77
CA MET A 53 -7.66 -10.44 15.68
C MET A 53 -6.66 -11.60 15.63
N ILE A 54 -5.61 -11.47 14.81
CA ILE A 54 -4.60 -12.53 14.66
C ILE A 54 -3.74 -12.63 15.93
N TYR A 55 -3.39 -11.49 16.53
CA TYR A 55 -2.62 -11.49 17.77
C TYR A 55 -3.43 -12.08 18.92
N ASP A 56 -4.70 -11.71 19.07
CA ASP A 56 -5.59 -12.30 20.10
C ASP A 56 -5.64 -13.82 19.97
N ARG A 57 -5.75 -14.33 18.75
CA ARG A 57 -5.86 -15.78 18.50
C ARG A 57 -4.58 -16.55 18.76
N TYR A 58 -3.43 -16.04 18.33
CA TYR A 58 -2.18 -16.83 18.27
C TYR A 58 -1.13 -16.40 19.30
N GLN A 59 -1.20 -15.20 19.84
CA GLN A 59 -0.25 -14.63 20.81
C GLN A 59 1.21 -14.84 20.37
N ARG A 60 1.50 -14.51 19.11
CA ARG A 60 2.82 -14.62 18.50
C ARG A 60 3.21 -13.29 17.88
N PRO A 61 4.51 -12.94 17.88
CA PRO A 61 4.98 -11.74 17.15
C PRO A 61 4.49 -11.73 15.72
N LEU A 62 4.03 -10.56 15.25
CA LEU A 62 3.51 -10.34 13.91
C LEU A 62 4.48 -9.53 13.06
N MET A 63 4.47 -9.75 11.75
CA MET A 63 5.16 -8.92 10.79
C MET A 63 4.29 -8.74 9.54
N VAL A 64 4.08 -7.50 9.13
CA VAL A 64 3.54 -7.17 7.81
C VAL A 64 4.69 -7.19 6.81
N VAL A 65 4.71 -8.19 5.94
CA VAL A 65 5.81 -8.39 4.96
C VAL A 65 5.58 -7.64 3.66
N GLU A 66 4.33 -7.27 3.36
CA GLU A 66 3.99 -6.45 2.20
C GLU A 66 2.78 -5.57 2.50
N ASN A 67 2.87 -4.32 2.15
CA ASN A 67 1.76 -3.36 2.09
C ASN A 67 2.11 -2.27 1.07
N GLY A 68 1.15 -1.79 0.31
CA GLY A 68 1.38 -0.74 -0.68
C GLY A 68 0.24 -0.60 -1.66
N LEU A 69 0.33 0.38 -2.54
CA LEU A 69 -0.65 0.61 -3.59
C LEU A 69 0.02 0.79 -4.95
N GLY A 70 -0.69 0.38 -5.99
CA GLY A 70 -0.37 0.75 -7.36
C GLY A 70 -1.19 1.97 -7.77
N ALA A 71 -0.54 2.97 -8.36
CA ALA A 71 -1.17 4.21 -8.81
C ALA A 71 -0.47 4.76 -10.06
N PHE A 72 -1.08 5.75 -10.71
CA PHE A 72 -0.41 6.51 -11.76
C PHE A 72 0.49 7.58 -11.14
N ASP A 73 1.69 7.73 -11.67
CA ASP A 73 2.56 8.86 -11.35
C ASP A 73 2.63 9.83 -12.55
N THR A 74 2.76 11.10 -12.23
CA THR A 74 3.08 12.15 -13.20
C THR A 74 4.51 12.62 -12.96
N VAL A 75 5.31 12.67 -14.01
CA VAL A 75 6.63 13.31 -13.98
C VAL A 75 6.45 14.74 -14.44
N GLU A 76 6.75 15.70 -13.57
CA GLU A 76 6.64 17.12 -13.84
C GLU A 76 7.72 17.61 -14.81
N GLU A 77 7.59 18.82 -15.37
CA GLU A 77 8.53 19.39 -16.33
C GLU A 77 9.97 19.49 -15.78
N ASP A 78 10.12 19.69 -14.48
CA ASP A 78 11.42 19.76 -13.79
C ASP A 78 11.96 18.37 -13.38
N GLY A 79 11.18 17.32 -13.64
CA GLY A 79 11.52 15.94 -13.33
C GLY A 79 11.14 15.48 -11.92
N THR A 80 10.45 16.31 -11.14
CA THR A 80 9.89 15.93 -9.83
C THR A 80 8.68 15.02 -10.00
N ILE A 81 8.36 14.27 -8.95
CA ILE A 81 7.20 13.37 -8.92
C ILE A 81 6.53 13.54 -7.55
N HIS A 82 5.37 14.17 -7.58
CA HIS A 82 4.56 14.44 -6.40
C HIS A 82 3.56 13.30 -6.21
N ASP A 83 3.82 12.46 -5.24
CA ASP A 83 3.00 11.29 -4.94
C ASP A 83 2.41 11.34 -3.51
N ASP A 84 1.80 12.48 -3.16
CA ASP A 84 1.17 12.73 -1.85
C ASP A 84 0.14 11.66 -1.50
N TYR A 85 -0.61 11.16 -2.48
CA TYR A 85 -1.56 10.05 -2.30
C TYR A 85 -0.89 8.78 -1.75
N ARG A 86 0.41 8.54 -2.06
CA ARG A 86 1.18 7.43 -1.54
C ARG A 86 1.61 7.69 -0.11
N ILE A 87 2.01 8.94 0.18
CA ILE A 87 2.33 9.40 1.53
C ILE A 87 1.12 9.21 2.43
N ASP A 88 -0.06 9.69 2.01
CA ASP A 88 -1.30 9.57 2.77
C ASP A 88 -1.67 8.10 3.01
N TYR A 89 -1.56 7.24 1.99
CA TYR A 89 -1.82 5.81 2.12
C TYR A 89 -0.94 5.17 3.20
N TYR A 90 0.37 5.41 3.15
CA TYR A 90 1.29 4.83 4.12
C TYR A 90 1.13 5.45 5.50
N ARG A 91 0.89 6.75 5.59
CA ARG A 91 0.61 7.44 6.87
C ARG A 91 -0.57 6.79 7.59
N ASP A 92 -1.68 6.60 6.90
CA ASP A 92 -2.89 6.03 7.49
C ASP A 92 -2.67 4.59 7.97
N HIS A 93 -1.94 3.77 7.19
CA HIS A 93 -1.62 2.40 7.58
C HIS A 93 -0.62 2.35 8.76
N ILE A 94 0.34 3.25 8.83
CA ILE A 94 1.27 3.36 9.97
C ILE A 94 0.53 3.77 11.22
N LEU A 95 -0.39 4.73 11.14
CA LEU A 95 -1.25 5.13 12.26
C LEU A 95 -2.15 3.98 12.74
N ALA A 96 -2.66 3.16 11.82
CA ALA A 96 -3.43 1.97 12.17
C ALA A 96 -2.59 0.91 12.90
N MET A 97 -1.34 0.71 12.47
CA MET A 97 -0.39 -0.17 13.15
C MET A 97 -0.02 0.35 14.54
N ASP A 98 0.20 1.66 14.70
CA ASP A 98 0.46 2.28 16.01
C ASP A 98 -0.70 2.05 16.97
N LYS A 99 -1.95 2.22 16.51
CA LYS A 99 -3.13 1.90 17.34
C LYS A 99 -3.14 0.44 17.78
N ALA A 100 -2.84 -0.50 16.85
CA ALA A 100 -2.79 -1.93 17.20
C ALA A 100 -1.69 -2.24 18.22
N ILE A 101 -0.51 -1.64 18.11
CA ILE A 101 0.59 -1.75 19.07
C ILE A 101 0.15 -1.21 20.43
N ASN A 102 -0.47 -0.03 20.48
CA ASN A 102 -0.99 0.57 21.72
C ASN A 102 -2.10 -0.30 22.37
N ASN A 103 -2.82 -1.10 21.59
CA ASN A 103 -3.79 -2.09 22.06
C ASN A 103 -3.15 -3.43 22.47
N GLY A 104 -1.81 -3.54 22.44
CA GLY A 104 -1.05 -4.67 22.97
C GLY A 104 -0.57 -5.68 21.93
N VAL A 105 -0.71 -5.40 20.63
CA VAL A 105 -0.18 -6.26 19.56
C VAL A 105 1.36 -6.19 19.53
N ASP A 106 2.01 -7.34 19.52
CA ASP A 106 3.47 -7.46 19.33
C ASP A 106 3.79 -7.46 17.83
N LEU A 107 3.79 -6.27 17.21
CA LEU A 107 4.19 -6.05 15.83
C LEU A 107 5.69 -5.73 15.76
N ILE A 108 6.49 -6.66 15.26
CA ILE A 108 7.95 -6.56 15.27
C ILE A 108 8.55 -5.91 14.02
N ALA A 109 7.83 -5.92 12.90
CA ALA A 109 8.31 -5.32 11.66
C ALA A 109 7.18 -5.04 10.66
N TYR A 110 7.47 -4.09 9.77
CA TYR A 110 6.64 -3.71 8.63
C TYR A 110 7.54 -3.46 7.43
N THR A 111 7.16 -3.98 6.27
CA THR A 111 7.83 -3.71 5.00
C THR A 111 6.82 -3.34 3.93
N THR A 112 7.20 -2.37 3.10
CA THR A 112 6.39 -1.91 1.98
C THR A 112 6.59 -2.79 0.76
N TRP A 113 5.56 -2.88 -0.10
CA TRP A 113 5.67 -3.50 -1.40
C TRP A 113 6.27 -2.54 -2.42
N GLY A 114 7.42 -2.92 -2.99
CA GLY A 114 8.06 -2.19 -4.07
C GLY A 114 8.78 -0.92 -3.62
N CYS A 115 10.04 -1.01 -3.20
CA CYS A 115 10.86 0.20 -2.97
C CYS A 115 11.17 0.95 -4.27
N ILE A 116 11.22 0.23 -5.40
CA ILE A 116 11.44 0.74 -6.77
C ILE A 116 10.25 0.31 -7.61
N ASP A 117 9.83 1.15 -8.57
CA ASP A 117 8.78 0.77 -9.50
C ASP A 117 9.13 -0.53 -10.24
N LEU A 118 8.14 -1.39 -10.36
CA LEU A 118 8.27 -2.72 -10.95
C LEU A 118 7.06 -3.03 -11.82
N VAL A 119 7.19 -4.03 -12.68
CA VAL A 119 6.07 -4.54 -13.46
C VAL A 119 5.06 -5.21 -12.52
N SER A 120 3.80 -4.81 -12.62
CA SER A 120 2.73 -5.39 -11.81
C SER A 120 2.59 -6.88 -12.10
N ALA A 121 2.68 -7.70 -11.07
CA ALA A 121 2.53 -9.15 -11.19
C ALA A 121 1.14 -9.58 -11.66
N GLY A 122 0.10 -8.81 -11.26
CA GLY A 122 -1.28 -9.15 -11.60
C GLY A 122 -1.73 -8.65 -12.97
N THR A 123 -1.21 -7.51 -13.44
CA THR A 123 -1.69 -6.88 -14.69
C THR A 123 -0.64 -6.84 -15.80
N GLY A 124 0.63 -7.10 -15.49
CA GLY A 124 1.73 -7.02 -16.44
C GLY A 124 2.11 -5.58 -16.84
N GLU A 125 1.61 -4.58 -16.13
CA GLU A 125 1.76 -3.17 -16.46
C GLU A 125 2.86 -2.50 -15.65
N MET A 126 3.70 -1.70 -16.31
CA MET A 126 4.68 -0.84 -15.66
C MET A 126 4.06 0.49 -15.21
N ARG A 127 3.00 0.96 -15.88
CA ARG A 127 2.28 2.19 -15.51
C ARG A 127 1.61 2.14 -14.14
N LYS A 128 1.37 0.94 -13.61
CA LYS A 128 0.92 0.72 -12.23
C LYS A 128 2.12 0.85 -11.29
N ARG A 129 2.35 2.06 -10.82
CA ARG A 129 3.53 2.43 -10.03
C ARG A 129 3.35 2.07 -8.56
N TYR A 130 4.33 1.38 -8.00
CA TYR A 130 4.31 0.94 -6.60
C TYR A 130 5.40 1.59 -5.73
N GLY A 131 6.52 1.96 -6.35
CA GLY A 131 7.74 2.30 -5.65
C GLY A 131 7.80 3.73 -5.11
N PHE A 132 8.71 3.95 -4.19
CA PHE A 132 9.20 5.27 -3.78
C PHE A 132 10.18 5.85 -4.81
N ILE A 133 10.72 5.00 -5.67
CA ILE A 133 11.64 5.37 -6.74
C ILE A 133 10.98 5.07 -8.08
N TYR A 134 10.77 6.11 -8.86
CA TYR A 134 10.27 6.02 -10.23
C TYR A 134 11.30 5.36 -11.13
N VAL A 135 10.85 4.52 -12.05
CA VAL A 135 11.67 3.97 -13.12
C VAL A 135 11.10 4.42 -14.46
N ASP A 136 11.91 5.15 -15.23
CA ASP A 136 11.55 5.58 -16.59
C ASP A 136 11.49 4.38 -17.54
N LYS A 137 10.38 3.65 -17.45
CA LYS A 137 10.02 2.49 -18.26
C LYS A 137 8.51 2.49 -18.49
N HIS A 138 8.09 2.30 -19.74
CA HIS A 138 6.70 2.32 -20.17
C HIS A 138 6.25 0.96 -20.69
N ASP A 139 4.93 0.77 -20.76
CA ASP A 139 4.31 -0.49 -21.18
C ASP A 139 4.59 -0.84 -22.65
N ASP A 140 4.82 0.16 -23.49
CA ASP A 140 5.21 0.01 -24.91
C ASP A 140 6.68 -0.40 -25.12
N GLY A 141 7.43 -0.57 -24.05
CA GLY A 141 8.83 -0.93 -24.06
C GLY A 141 9.81 0.24 -24.11
N THR A 142 9.33 1.48 -24.25
CA THR A 142 10.17 2.70 -24.22
C THR A 142 10.64 3.05 -22.82
N GLY A 143 11.50 4.08 -22.73
CA GLY A 143 12.06 4.58 -21.48
C GLY A 143 13.57 4.36 -21.39
N THR A 144 14.22 5.13 -20.55
CA THR A 144 15.68 5.15 -20.36
C THR A 144 16.17 4.28 -19.22
N MET A 145 15.25 3.72 -18.43
CA MET A 145 15.53 3.00 -17.17
C MET A 145 16.12 3.90 -16.08
N LYS A 146 16.11 5.23 -16.26
CA LYS A 146 16.55 6.18 -15.23
C LYS A 146 15.67 6.01 -13.98
N ARG A 147 16.31 6.10 -12.83
CA ARG A 147 15.65 6.05 -11.53
C ARG A 147 15.63 7.43 -10.90
N SER A 148 14.47 7.85 -10.42
CA SER A 148 14.29 9.16 -9.76
C SER A 148 13.49 8.96 -8.47
N PRO A 149 13.97 9.47 -7.32
CA PRO A 149 13.19 9.41 -6.10
C PRO A 149 11.93 10.27 -6.24
N LYS A 150 10.83 9.82 -5.64
CA LYS A 150 9.57 10.55 -5.52
C LYS A 150 9.53 11.30 -4.19
N ASP A 151 8.52 12.13 -3.96
CA ASP A 151 8.36 12.83 -2.67
C ASP A 151 8.20 11.83 -1.52
N SER A 152 7.47 10.76 -1.74
CA SER A 152 7.32 9.66 -0.78
C SER A 152 8.63 8.99 -0.37
N PHE A 153 9.68 9.03 -1.21
CA PHE A 153 11.00 8.51 -0.85
C PHE A 153 11.60 9.28 0.32
N TYR A 154 11.58 10.60 0.25
CA TYR A 154 12.15 11.46 1.30
C TYR A 154 11.28 11.44 2.56
N TRP A 155 9.97 11.42 2.40
CA TRP A 155 9.04 11.26 3.50
C TRP A 155 9.26 9.94 4.24
N TYR A 156 9.34 8.81 3.52
CA TYR A 156 9.52 7.50 4.15
C TYR A 156 10.91 7.33 4.79
N GLN A 157 11.94 7.97 4.24
CA GLN A 157 13.25 8.05 4.88
C GLN A 157 13.15 8.69 6.28
N LYS A 158 12.40 9.80 6.39
CA LYS A 158 12.14 10.49 7.66
C LYS A 158 11.33 9.60 8.63
N VAL A 159 10.31 8.91 8.15
CA VAL A 159 9.54 7.94 8.92
C VAL A 159 10.45 6.86 9.54
N ILE A 160 11.34 6.28 8.74
CA ILE A 160 12.29 5.27 9.21
C ILE A 160 13.24 5.86 10.26
N GLN A 161 13.80 7.04 10.02
CA GLN A 161 14.75 7.70 10.93
C GLN A 161 14.12 8.05 12.27
N SER A 162 12.84 8.41 12.28
CA SER A 162 12.07 8.71 13.49
C SER A 162 11.44 7.49 14.16
N ASN A 163 11.63 6.29 13.61
CA ASN A 163 10.94 5.07 14.03
C ASN A 163 9.41 5.23 14.03
N GLY A 164 8.87 5.84 12.98
CA GLY A 164 7.43 6.05 12.78
C GLY A 164 6.82 7.20 13.58
N GLN A 165 7.64 8.01 14.27
CA GLN A 165 7.11 9.13 15.10
C GLN A 165 6.89 10.42 14.31
N ASP A 166 7.59 10.63 13.21
CA ASP A 166 7.44 11.79 12.33
C ASP A 166 6.75 11.37 11.03
N LEU A 167 5.47 11.67 10.93
CA LEU A 167 4.60 11.36 9.80
C LEU A 167 4.13 12.60 9.02
N ASP A 168 4.68 13.79 9.33
CA ASP A 168 4.34 15.04 8.64
C ASP A 168 4.98 15.18 7.26
#